data_5e75c3ad9f1c8f857526fe3cddb0c113
#
_entry.id   5e75c3ad9f1c8f857526fe3cddb0c113
#
_cell.length_a   1.000
_cell.length_b   1.000
_cell.length_c   1.000
_cell.angle_alpha   90.00
_cell.angle_beta   90.00
_cell.angle_gamma   90.00
#
_symmetry.space_group_name_H-M   'P 1'
#
loop_
_entity.id
_entity.type
_entity.pdbx_description
1 polymer ?
#
loop_
_entity_poly.entity_id
_entity_poly.type
_entity_poly.pdbx_seq_one_letter_code
_entity_poly.pdbx_strand_id
1 'polypeptide(L)'
;MTTQRSERFDTDLKRQFRWYLLETDLDPVHAQTLANRFADAVDSALEVLRRNPEIGRRRFRTYPDLAGTRSWRIRKPFHRFIIFYRIESGVLFAERLLEGHSRLAGGR
;
A
#
# COMPACT_ATOMS: atom_id res chain seq x y z
N MET A 1 -1.64 0.25 -18.69
CA MET A 1 -1.60 -0.90 -17.78
C MET A 1 -2.80 -0.88 -16.87
N THR A 2 -3.38 -2.02 -16.60
CA THR A 2 -4.54 -2.17 -15.74
C THR A 2 -4.09 -2.48 -14.32
N THR A 3 -4.80 -1.95 -13.34
CA THR A 3 -4.54 -2.23 -11.94
C THR A 3 -5.67 -3.09 -11.39
N GLN A 4 -5.30 -4.14 -10.66
CA GLN A 4 -6.25 -5.00 -9.99
C GLN A 4 -5.86 -5.14 -8.53
N ARG A 5 -6.84 -4.96 -7.62
CA ARG A 5 -6.58 -5.04 -6.19
C ARG A 5 -7.10 -6.38 -5.68
N SER A 6 -6.28 -7.05 -4.87
CA SER A 6 -6.69 -8.31 -4.26
C SER A 6 -7.69 -8.05 -3.14
N GLU A 7 -8.41 -9.09 -2.75
CA GLU A 7 -9.29 -8.98 -1.58
C GLU A 7 -8.51 -8.59 -0.33
N ARG A 8 -7.30 -9.12 -0.20
CA ARG A 8 -6.48 -8.83 0.98
C ARG A 8 -6.04 -7.36 0.98
N PHE A 9 -5.73 -6.82 -0.19
CA PHE A 9 -5.39 -5.40 -0.29
C PHE A 9 -6.58 -4.55 0.15
N ASP A 10 -7.77 -4.86 -0.34
CA ASP A 10 -8.96 -4.10 0.01
C ASP A 10 -9.28 -4.23 1.50
N THR A 11 -9.09 -5.41 2.07
CA THR A 11 -9.29 -5.60 3.50
C THR A 11 -8.28 -4.78 4.31
N ASP A 12 -7.02 -4.77 3.87
CA ASP A 12 -5.99 -3.97 4.52
C ASP A 12 -6.36 -2.49 4.51
N LEU A 13 -6.81 -2.00 3.34
CA LEU A 13 -7.19 -0.60 3.19
C LEU A 13 -8.36 -0.24 4.10
N LYS A 14 -9.40 -1.07 4.08
CA LYS A 14 -10.58 -0.82 4.91
C LYS A 14 -10.26 -0.85 6.39
N ARG A 15 -9.41 -1.78 6.80
CA ARG A 15 -9.01 -1.87 8.21
C ARG A 15 -8.34 -0.59 8.66
N GLN A 16 -7.41 -0.07 7.87
CA GLN A 16 -6.70 1.15 8.24
C GLN A 16 -7.61 2.38 8.15
N PHE A 17 -8.48 2.43 7.15
CA PHE A 17 -9.44 3.50 7.02
C PHE A 17 -10.34 3.58 8.28
N ARG A 18 -10.85 2.42 8.71
CA ARG A 18 -11.69 2.37 9.90
C ARG A 18 -10.91 2.75 11.15
N TRP A 19 -9.64 2.36 11.21
CA TRP A 19 -8.81 2.71 12.35
C TRP A 19 -8.74 4.24 12.51
N TYR A 20 -8.55 4.96 11.40
CA TYR A 20 -8.53 6.41 11.45
C TYR A 20 -9.85 6.99 11.94
N LEU A 21 -10.96 6.36 11.57
CA LEU A 21 -12.28 6.86 11.97
C LEU A 21 -12.58 6.59 13.43
N LEU A 22 -12.17 5.45 13.96
CA LEU A 22 -12.65 4.94 15.22
C LEU A 22 -11.65 4.97 16.36
N GLU A 23 -10.36 4.92 16.04
CA GLU A 23 -9.33 4.73 17.05
C GLU A 23 -8.45 5.94 17.31
N THR A 24 -8.63 7.02 16.54
CA THR A 24 -7.86 8.24 16.78
C THR A 24 -8.59 9.11 17.80
N ASP A 25 -7.83 10.00 18.43
CA ASP A 25 -8.41 10.95 19.39
C ASP A 25 -9.01 12.18 18.71
N LEU A 26 -9.08 12.16 17.40
CA LEU A 26 -9.62 13.29 16.64
C LEU A 26 -11.14 13.31 16.74
N ASP A 27 -11.72 14.50 16.63
CA ASP A 27 -13.16 14.58 16.50
C ASP A 27 -13.62 13.95 15.18
N PRO A 28 -14.91 13.65 15.03
CA PRO A 28 -15.39 12.92 13.85
C PRO A 28 -15.06 13.59 12.52
N VAL A 29 -15.10 14.92 12.46
CA VAL A 29 -14.84 15.62 11.21
C VAL A 29 -13.38 15.46 10.81
N HIS A 30 -12.47 15.67 11.76
CA HIS A 30 -11.04 15.53 11.48
C HIS A 30 -10.66 14.08 11.23
N ALA A 31 -11.29 13.14 11.94
CA ALA A 31 -11.03 11.73 11.72
C ALA A 31 -11.44 11.32 10.30
N GLN A 32 -12.60 11.79 9.85
CA GLN A 32 -13.05 11.50 8.48
C GLN A 32 -12.11 12.11 7.46
N THR A 33 -11.66 13.34 7.69
CA THR A 33 -10.73 13.98 6.78
C THR A 33 -9.44 13.20 6.68
N LEU A 34 -8.92 12.74 7.80
CA LEU A 34 -7.67 11.97 7.80
C LEU A 34 -7.85 10.64 7.07
N ALA A 35 -8.96 9.95 7.32
CA ALA A 35 -9.24 8.68 6.65
C ALA A 35 -9.33 8.89 5.14
N ASN A 36 -10.02 9.95 4.71
CA ASN A 36 -10.14 10.26 3.28
C ASN A 36 -8.79 10.57 2.65
N ARG A 37 -7.95 11.31 3.36
CA ARG A 37 -6.62 11.64 2.85
C ARG A 37 -5.74 10.40 2.71
N PHE A 38 -5.90 9.46 3.63
CA PHE A 38 -5.19 8.20 3.53
C PHE A 38 -5.63 7.44 2.27
N ALA A 39 -6.94 7.32 2.06
CA ALA A 39 -7.46 6.62 0.89
C ALA A 39 -6.98 7.29 -0.41
N ASP A 40 -6.98 8.63 -0.44
CA ASP A 40 -6.51 9.36 -1.61
C ASP A 40 -5.02 9.12 -1.85
N ALA A 41 -4.24 9.04 -0.78
CA ALA A 41 -2.80 8.79 -0.91
C ALA A 41 -2.54 7.40 -1.48
N VAL A 42 -3.35 6.41 -1.08
CA VAL A 42 -3.23 5.06 -1.63
C VAL A 42 -3.59 5.07 -3.11
N ASP A 43 -4.68 5.72 -3.47
CA ASP A 43 -5.09 5.80 -4.88
C ASP A 43 -4.03 6.49 -5.72
N SER A 44 -3.44 7.57 -5.21
CA SER A 44 -2.37 8.28 -5.91
C SER A 44 -1.16 7.39 -6.12
N ALA A 45 -0.81 6.61 -5.10
CA ALA A 45 0.33 5.70 -5.20
C ALA A 45 0.07 4.63 -6.27
N LEU A 46 -1.15 4.08 -6.30
CA LEU A 46 -1.50 3.10 -7.32
C LEU A 46 -1.42 3.70 -8.72
N GLU A 47 -1.80 4.97 -8.87
CA GLU A 47 -1.72 5.62 -10.17
C GLU A 47 -0.27 5.83 -10.59
N VAL A 48 0.60 6.20 -9.68
CA VAL A 48 2.04 6.30 -9.95
C VAL A 48 2.57 4.97 -10.43
N LEU A 49 2.21 3.89 -9.74
CA LEU A 49 2.66 2.55 -10.08
C LEU A 49 2.10 2.10 -11.43
N ARG A 50 0.86 2.46 -11.73
CA ARG A 50 0.26 2.10 -13.01
C ARG A 50 1.05 2.69 -14.16
N ARG A 51 1.55 3.91 -13.98
CA ARG A 51 2.33 4.60 -15.02
C ARG A 51 3.78 4.16 -15.07
N ASN A 52 4.32 3.74 -13.93
CA ASN A 52 5.71 3.34 -13.80
C ASN A 52 5.80 2.06 -12.98
N PRO A 53 5.34 0.94 -13.55
CA PRO A 53 5.17 -0.28 -12.73
C PRO A 53 6.47 -0.84 -12.18
N GLU A 54 7.60 -0.49 -12.75
CA GLU A 54 8.88 -1.02 -12.29
C GLU A 54 9.59 -0.12 -11.30
N ILE A 55 8.93 0.97 -10.88
CA ILE A 55 9.55 1.92 -9.96
C ILE A 55 9.71 1.34 -8.56
N GLY A 56 8.86 0.40 -8.19
CA GLY A 56 8.90 -0.19 -6.86
C GLY A 56 10.13 -1.04 -6.63
N ARG A 57 10.51 -1.12 -5.37
CA ARG A 57 11.69 -1.86 -4.97
C ARG A 57 11.41 -3.35 -5.00
N ARG A 58 12.31 -4.11 -5.62
CA ARG A 58 12.16 -5.56 -5.65
C ARG A 58 12.40 -6.14 -4.26
N ARG A 59 11.52 -7.08 -3.88
CA ARG A 59 11.55 -7.71 -2.57
C ARG A 59 11.62 -9.22 -2.71
N PHE A 60 12.11 -9.87 -1.67
CA PHE A 60 12.03 -11.33 -1.55
C PHE A 60 12.68 -12.05 -2.74
N ARG A 61 13.78 -11.51 -3.24
CA ARG A 61 14.40 -12.02 -4.46
C ARG A 61 14.91 -13.45 -4.30
N THR A 62 15.20 -13.84 -3.06
CA THR A 62 15.70 -15.19 -2.78
C THR A 62 14.60 -16.21 -2.52
N TYR A 63 13.34 -15.76 -2.53
CA TYR A 63 12.20 -16.65 -2.31
C TYR A 63 11.45 -16.81 -3.63
N PRO A 64 11.57 -17.97 -4.28
CA PRO A 64 11.02 -18.13 -5.65
C PRO A 64 9.57 -17.74 -5.79
N ASP A 65 8.75 -18.09 -4.80
CA ASP A 65 7.31 -17.79 -4.88
C ASP A 65 7.01 -16.31 -4.78
N LEU A 66 7.94 -15.53 -4.24
CA LEU A 66 7.73 -14.10 -3.99
C LEU A 66 8.67 -13.22 -4.81
N ALA A 67 9.46 -13.82 -5.69
CA ALA A 67 10.55 -13.11 -6.36
C ALA A 67 10.08 -11.94 -7.22
N GLY A 68 8.83 -11.98 -7.69
CA GLY A 68 8.28 -10.91 -8.51
C GLY A 68 7.65 -9.77 -7.71
N THR A 69 7.67 -9.87 -6.38
CA THR A 69 7.03 -8.87 -5.54
C THR A 69 7.86 -7.61 -5.48
N ARG A 70 7.18 -6.48 -5.61
CA ARG A 70 7.78 -5.15 -5.47
C ARG A 70 7.06 -4.41 -4.36
N SER A 71 7.70 -3.37 -3.83
CA SER A 71 7.08 -2.56 -2.79
C SER A 71 7.24 -1.09 -3.11
N TRP A 72 6.25 -0.32 -2.67
CA TRP A 72 6.24 1.12 -2.87
C TRP A 72 5.63 1.78 -1.64
N ARG A 73 6.34 2.75 -1.09
CA ARG A 73 5.90 3.43 0.13
C ARG A 73 4.92 4.54 -0.21
N ILE A 74 3.88 4.67 0.60
CA ILE A 74 2.89 5.73 0.43
C ILE A 74 3.55 7.07 0.79
N ARG A 75 3.07 8.16 0.19
CA ARG A 75 3.61 9.49 0.45
C ARG A 75 3.32 9.94 1.88
N LYS A 76 4.13 10.85 2.40
CA LYS A 76 3.91 11.43 3.72
C LYS A 76 2.54 12.11 3.78
N PRO A 77 1.86 12.10 4.91
CA PRO A 77 2.31 11.58 6.20
C PRO A 77 2.07 10.09 6.40
N PHE A 78 1.66 9.37 5.36
CA PHE A 78 1.31 7.96 5.45
C PHE A 78 2.47 7.04 5.05
N HIS A 79 3.68 7.52 5.22
CA HIS A 79 4.88 6.84 4.70
C HIS A 79 5.25 5.58 5.46
N ARG A 80 4.55 5.26 6.55
CA ARG A 80 4.77 3.97 7.20
C ARG A 80 4.01 2.84 6.52
N PHE A 81 3.15 3.16 5.55
CA PHE A 81 2.40 2.15 4.82
C PHE A 81 3.05 1.86 3.49
N ILE A 82 3.05 0.58 3.10
CA ILE A 82 3.73 0.09 1.92
C ILE A 82 2.77 -0.75 1.11
N ILE A 83 2.73 -0.49 -0.20
CA ILE A 83 2.00 -1.34 -1.14
C ILE A 83 2.95 -2.42 -1.63
N PHE A 84 2.52 -3.68 -1.52
CA PHE A 84 3.22 -4.81 -2.12
C PHE A 84 2.45 -5.23 -3.36
N TYR A 85 3.14 -5.32 -4.49
CA TYR A 85 2.47 -5.57 -5.77
C TYR A 85 3.34 -6.42 -6.69
N ARG A 86 2.70 -6.96 -7.71
CA ARG A 86 3.37 -7.74 -8.75
C ARG A 86 2.86 -7.27 -10.11
N ILE A 87 3.64 -7.54 -11.14
CA ILE A 87 3.27 -7.24 -12.52
C ILE A 87 3.23 -8.54 -13.27
N GLU A 88 2.08 -8.87 -13.86
CA GLU A 88 1.93 -10.08 -14.65
C GLU A 88 1.03 -9.79 -15.84
N SER A 89 1.51 -10.12 -17.02
CA SER A 89 0.71 -10.05 -18.26
C SER A 89 0.03 -8.69 -18.45
N GLY A 90 0.76 -7.63 -18.21
CA GLY A 90 0.24 -6.29 -18.41
C GLY A 90 -0.69 -5.80 -17.32
N VAL A 91 -0.79 -6.52 -16.22
CA VAL A 91 -1.64 -6.14 -15.10
C VAL A 91 -0.78 -5.92 -13.87
N LEU A 92 -1.06 -4.85 -13.15
CA LEU A 92 -0.43 -4.58 -11.87
C LEU A 92 -1.37 -5.11 -10.79
N PHE A 93 -0.91 -6.12 -10.06
CA PHE A 93 -1.70 -6.72 -8.97
C PHE A 93 -1.24 -6.12 -7.65
N ALA A 94 -2.10 -5.29 -7.04
CA ALA A 94 -1.86 -4.77 -5.70
C ALA A 94 -2.27 -5.85 -4.72
N GLU A 95 -1.30 -6.43 -4.02
CA GLU A 95 -1.53 -7.62 -3.22
C GLU A 95 -1.76 -7.33 -1.75
N ARG A 96 -1.00 -6.41 -1.18
CA ARG A 96 -1.14 -6.07 0.23
C ARG A 96 -0.84 -4.59 0.46
N LEU A 97 -1.46 -4.05 1.49
CA LEU A 97 -1.17 -2.69 1.98
C LEU A 97 -0.88 -2.84 3.47
N LEU A 98 0.39 -2.78 3.83
CA LEU A 98 0.80 -3.10 5.19
C LEU A 98 1.63 -1.99 5.78
N GLU A 99 1.57 -1.89 7.10
CA GLU A 99 2.43 -0.99 7.83
C GLU A 99 3.83 -1.57 7.85
N GLY A 100 4.82 -0.78 7.43
CA GLY A 100 6.18 -1.24 7.37
C GLY A 100 7.04 -0.49 8.37
N HIS A 101 7.85 -1.24 9.10
CA HIS A 101 8.82 -0.65 10.01
C HIS A 101 10.19 -0.90 9.43
N SER A 102 11.10 0.04 9.63
CA SER A 102 12.44 -0.12 9.11
C SER A 102 13.07 -1.38 9.64
N ARG A 103 12.75 -1.75 10.87
CA ARG A 103 13.27 -2.95 11.47
C ARG A 103 12.77 -4.20 10.77
N LEU A 104 11.50 -4.23 10.42
CA LEU A 104 10.93 -5.33 9.67
C LEU A 104 11.38 -5.29 8.22
N ALA A 105 11.38 -4.12 7.65
CA ALA A 105 11.78 -3.95 6.27
C ALA A 105 13.24 -4.31 6.11
N GLY A 106 14.02 -3.92 7.06
CA GLY A 106 15.42 -4.22 7.03
C GLY A 106 15.68 -5.65 7.37
N GLY A 107 14.66 -6.31 7.90
CA GLY A 107 14.84 -7.64 8.32
C GLY A 107 16.04 -7.68 9.16
N ARG A 108 16.44 -6.64 9.46
CA ARG A 108 17.62 -6.54 10.08
C ARG A 108 18.29 -7.71 10.10
#